data_18548bf9ac713ed9991a82c2a93acd90
#
_entry.id   18548bf9ac713ed9991a82c2a93acd90
#
_cell.length_a   1.000
_cell.length_b   1.000
_cell.length_c   1.000
_cell.angle_alpha   90.00
_cell.angle_beta   90.00
_cell.angle_gamma   90.00
#
_symmetry.space_group_name_H-M   'P 1'
#
loop_
_entity.id
_entity.type
_entity.pdbx_description
1 polymer ?
#
loop_
_entity_poly.entity_id
_entity_poly.type
_entity_poly.pdbx_seq_one_letter_code
_entity_poly.pdbx_strand_id
1 'polypeptide(L)'
;MSQGQAIFGRPITSVMSGGLYVVVNAITLHKGKVILFDKPGVRPGGQDLGNLWFPWDFLSYGEAPEAACKRVLKQWGKCEPKTMNLVEVFSVVPPGESWHLAFQYIVELKAPAKKGANIKDIKDIEQRQLPRMVGWLRRSDIKRYLTLAGAD
;
A
#
# COMPACT_ATOMS: atom_id res chain seq x y z
N MET A 1 -20.95 -31.67 -6.78
CA MET A 1 -20.06 -30.85 -7.54
C MET A 1 -20.76 -29.60 -8.05
N SER A 2 -20.25 -28.51 -7.75
CA SER A 2 -20.90 -27.27 -8.07
C SER A 2 -20.67 -26.87 -9.54
N GLN A 3 -21.74 -26.59 -10.24
CA GLN A 3 -21.66 -26.06 -11.58
C GLN A 3 -21.13 -24.62 -11.63
N GLY A 4 -21.18 -23.92 -10.53
CA GLY A 4 -20.63 -22.58 -10.43
C GLY A 4 -19.15 -22.51 -10.72
N GLN A 5 -18.42 -23.59 -10.54
CA GLN A 5 -17.01 -23.63 -10.83
C GLN A 5 -16.69 -23.43 -12.31
N ALA A 6 -17.57 -23.90 -13.19
CA ALA A 6 -17.38 -23.72 -14.63
C ALA A 6 -17.55 -22.25 -15.06
N ILE A 7 -18.30 -21.48 -14.30
CA ILE A 7 -18.60 -20.07 -14.61
C ILE A 7 -17.63 -19.12 -13.91
N PHE A 8 -17.26 -19.43 -12.66
CA PHE A 8 -16.52 -18.51 -11.84
C PHE A 8 -15.03 -18.83 -11.71
N GLY A 9 -14.56 -19.83 -12.42
CA GLY A 9 -13.19 -20.27 -12.33
C GLY A 9 -12.91 -21.08 -11.07
N ARG A 10 -11.65 -21.35 -10.82
CA ARG A 10 -11.23 -22.16 -9.68
C ARG A 10 -11.07 -21.31 -8.42
N PRO A 11 -11.71 -21.67 -7.31
CA PRO A 11 -11.43 -21.03 -6.04
C PRO A 11 -9.98 -21.28 -5.61
N ILE A 12 -9.42 -20.31 -4.92
CA ILE A 12 -8.11 -20.47 -4.28
C ILE A 12 -8.34 -21.19 -2.95
N THR A 13 -8.24 -22.51 -2.95
CA THR A 13 -8.50 -23.31 -1.75
C THR A 13 -7.28 -23.93 -1.12
N SER A 14 -6.21 -24.04 -1.88
CA SER A 14 -4.99 -24.63 -1.36
C SER A 14 -3.88 -24.34 -2.29
N VAL A 15 -2.72 -24.80 -2.00
CA VAL A 15 -1.84 -25.11 -2.97
C VAL A 15 -0.72 -24.26 -3.28
N MET A 16 -0.70 -23.10 -2.73
CA MET A 16 0.44 -22.22 -2.94
C MET A 16 1.46 -22.51 -1.87
N SER A 17 2.64 -22.92 -2.29
CA SER A 17 3.79 -22.94 -1.43
C SER A 17 3.99 -21.54 -0.87
N GLY A 18 3.90 -21.38 0.46
CA GLY A 18 4.01 -20.08 1.09
C GLY A 18 2.71 -19.27 1.21
N GLY A 19 1.62 -19.72 0.61
CA GLY A 19 0.31 -19.09 0.75
C GLY A 19 0.10 -17.82 -0.07
N LEU A 20 -1.00 -17.15 0.22
CA LEU A 20 -1.38 -15.87 -0.38
C LEU A 20 -1.29 -14.78 0.69
N TYR A 21 -0.56 -13.73 0.39
CA TYR A 21 -0.51 -12.52 1.22
C TYR A 21 -1.35 -11.42 0.60
N VAL A 22 -2.23 -10.83 1.38
CA VAL A 22 -3.02 -9.68 0.93
C VAL A 22 -2.49 -8.45 1.62
N VAL A 23 -2.18 -7.41 0.85
CA VAL A 23 -1.51 -6.20 1.31
C VAL A 23 -2.38 -4.99 0.99
N VAL A 24 -2.46 -4.04 1.89
CA VAL A 24 -2.98 -2.70 1.62
C VAL A 24 -1.84 -1.71 1.65
N ASN A 25 -1.80 -0.81 0.69
CA ASN A 25 -0.79 0.23 0.58
C ASN A 25 -1.49 1.57 0.33
N ALA A 26 -1.09 2.61 1.05
CA ALA A 26 -1.75 3.90 1.00
C ALA A 26 -0.77 5.00 0.56
N ILE A 27 -0.89 5.47 -0.67
CA ILE A 27 -0.19 6.67 -1.10
C ILE A 27 -0.87 7.84 -0.41
N THR A 28 -0.14 8.53 0.46
CA THR A 28 -0.65 9.57 1.33
C THR A 28 -0.36 10.96 0.79
N LEU A 29 -1.39 11.81 0.77
CA LEU A 29 -1.33 13.19 0.31
C LEU A 29 -1.88 14.11 1.39
N HIS A 30 -1.30 15.31 1.47
CA HIS A 30 -1.84 16.38 2.30
C HIS A 30 -1.57 17.72 1.64
N LYS A 31 -2.62 18.47 1.35
CA LYS A 31 -2.54 19.78 0.69
C LYS A 31 -1.68 19.76 -0.58
N GLY A 32 -1.89 18.76 -1.43
CA GLY A 32 -1.20 18.60 -2.70
C GLY A 32 0.21 18.03 -2.61
N LYS A 33 0.74 17.84 -1.43
CA LYS A 33 2.06 17.25 -1.22
C LYS A 33 1.97 15.76 -0.95
N VAL A 34 3.00 15.05 -1.34
CA VAL A 34 3.14 13.62 -1.07
C VAL A 34 3.81 13.44 0.29
N ILE A 35 3.23 12.59 1.12
CA ILE A 35 3.72 12.34 2.47
C ILE A 35 4.46 11.01 2.47
N LEU A 36 5.75 11.04 2.78
CA LEU A 36 6.61 9.86 2.86
C LEU A 36 7.01 9.60 4.30
N PHE A 37 7.15 8.32 4.63
CA PHE A 37 7.50 7.88 5.97
C PHE A 37 8.87 7.21 5.93
N ASP A 38 9.80 7.72 6.74
CA ASP A 38 11.09 7.08 6.95
C ASP A 38 10.93 6.00 8.02
N LYS A 39 10.92 4.74 7.58
CA LYS A 39 10.77 3.58 8.45
C LYS A 39 11.91 2.60 8.20
N PRO A 40 13.00 2.70 8.97
CA PRO A 40 14.13 1.78 8.83
C PRO A 40 13.76 0.35 9.14
N GLY A 41 14.44 -0.60 8.51
CA GLY A 41 14.31 -2.02 8.81
C GLY A 41 13.19 -2.74 8.07
N VAL A 42 12.45 -2.05 7.21
CA VAL A 42 11.45 -2.71 6.35
C VAL A 42 12.18 -3.32 5.16
N ARG A 43 12.22 -4.66 5.09
CA ARG A 43 12.96 -5.38 4.04
C ARG A 43 12.15 -6.58 3.55
N PRO A 44 11.06 -6.36 2.80
CA PRO A 44 10.25 -7.46 2.27
C PRO A 44 11.11 -8.37 1.39
N GLY A 45 11.07 -9.68 1.64
CA GLY A 45 11.86 -10.65 0.89
C GLY A 45 13.38 -10.45 1.01
N GLY A 46 13.86 -9.76 2.04
CA GLY A 46 15.27 -9.46 2.22
C GLY A 46 15.84 -8.40 1.29
N GLN A 47 15.00 -7.76 0.47
CA GLN A 47 15.44 -6.73 -0.46
C GLN A 47 15.65 -5.41 0.27
N ASP A 48 16.73 -4.71 -0.12
CA ASP A 48 16.98 -3.35 0.35
C ASP A 48 16.30 -2.36 -0.60
N LEU A 49 15.11 -1.90 -0.22
CA LEU A 49 14.33 -0.94 -0.99
C LEU A 49 14.44 0.48 -0.42
N GLY A 50 15.42 0.69 0.48
CA GLY A 50 15.58 1.96 1.17
C GLY A 50 14.65 2.08 2.37
N ASN A 51 14.56 3.29 2.92
CA ASN A 51 13.82 3.55 4.14
C ASN A 51 12.53 4.37 3.93
N LEU A 52 12.34 4.93 2.75
CA LEU A 52 11.15 5.74 2.46
C LEU A 52 10.02 4.86 1.97
N TRP A 53 8.87 4.98 2.63
CA TRP A 53 7.70 4.13 2.41
C TRP A 53 6.43 4.93 2.45
N PHE A 54 5.39 4.40 1.79
CA PHE A 54 4.01 4.72 2.12
C PHE A 54 3.51 3.75 3.19
N PRO A 55 2.51 4.13 4.00
CA PRO A 55 1.93 3.21 4.96
C PRO A 55 1.39 1.94 4.28
N TRP A 56 1.75 0.79 4.83
CA TRP A 56 1.27 -0.48 4.32
C TRP A 56 1.25 -1.53 5.44
N ASP A 57 0.41 -2.53 5.28
CA ASP A 57 0.42 -3.72 6.14
C ASP A 57 -0.34 -4.84 5.43
N PHE A 58 -0.24 -6.02 6.00
CA PHE A 58 -1.04 -7.15 5.58
C PHE A 58 -2.48 -6.98 6.03
N LEU A 59 -3.40 -7.47 5.20
CA LEU A 59 -4.81 -7.57 5.57
C LEU A 59 -4.96 -8.72 6.57
N SER A 60 -5.67 -8.47 7.66
CA SER A 60 -6.00 -9.51 8.63
C SER A 60 -7.16 -10.36 8.14
N TYR A 61 -7.24 -11.60 8.59
CA TYR A 61 -8.34 -12.48 8.23
C TYR A 61 -9.69 -11.85 8.58
N GLY A 62 -10.57 -11.77 7.60
CA GLY A 62 -11.90 -11.20 7.77
C GLY A 62 -11.96 -9.68 7.80
N GLU A 63 -10.82 -9.00 7.72
CA GLU A 63 -10.78 -7.52 7.70
C GLU A 63 -11.10 -6.99 6.30
N ALA A 64 -11.93 -5.95 6.23
CA ALA A 64 -12.16 -5.27 4.95
C ALA A 64 -10.93 -4.43 4.55
N PRO A 65 -10.60 -4.33 3.26
CA PRO A 65 -9.45 -3.54 2.81
C PRO A 65 -9.49 -2.07 3.27
N GLU A 66 -10.65 -1.44 3.27
CA GLU A 66 -10.79 -0.07 3.78
C GLU A 66 -10.48 0.04 5.26
N ALA A 67 -10.91 -0.92 6.05
CA ALA A 67 -10.62 -0.95 7.49
C ALA A 67 -9.13 -1.12 7.74
N ALA A 68 -8.48 -1.98 6.96
CA ALA A 68 -7.04 -2.18 7.02
C ALA A 68 -6.29 -0.89 6.66
N CYS A 69 -6.73 -0.19 5.62
CA CYS A 69 -6.12 1.07 5.22
C CYS A 69 -6.20 2.12 6.34
N LYS A 70 -7.36 2.26 6.97
CA LYS A 70 -7.54 3.17 8.11
C LYS A 70 -6.65 2.80 9.29
N ARG A 71 -6.55 1.50 9.57
CA ARG A 71 -5.69 0.99 10.64
C ARG A 71 -4.22 1.33 10.38
N VAL A 72 -3.75 1.11 9.16
CA VAL A 72 -2.37 1.40 8.75
C VAL A 72 -2.06 2.89 8.88
N LEU A 73 -2.97 3.75 8.47
CA LEU A 73 -2.79 5.20 8.61
C LEU A 73 -2.64 5.63 10.07
N LYS A 74 -3.39 5.02 10.98
CA LYS A 74 -3.24 5.28 12.41
C LYS A 74 -1.91 4.76 12.95
N GLN A 75 -1.50 3.58 12.55
CA GLN A 75 -0.26 2.97 13.01
C GLN A 75 0.97 3.76 12.59
N TRP A 76 1.00 4.20 11.33
CA TRP A 76 2.18 4.86 10.78
C TRP A 76 2.23 6.36 11.04
N GLY A 77 1.10 7.03 10.93
CA GLY A 77 1.05 8.47 10.91
C GLY A 77 0.08 9.12 11.90
N LYS A 78 -0.58 8.33 12.73
CA LYS A 78 -1.62 8.82 13.67
C LYS A 78 -2.62 9.71 12.97
N CYS A 79 -2.99 9.37 11.75
CA CYS A 79 -3.82 10.20 10.88
C CYS A 79 -5.06 9.49 10.40
N GLU A 80 -5.99 10.29 9.89
CA GLU A 80 -7.25 9.82 9.36
C GLU A 80 -7.42 10.27 7.91
N PRO A 81 -8.10 9.48 7.07
CA PRO A 81 -8.37 9.89 5.71
C PRO A 81 -9.47 10.95 5.64
N LYS A 82 -9.26 11.97 4.82
CA LYS A 82 -10.32 12.85 4.34
C LYS A 82 -11.04 12.20 3.17
N THR A 83 -10.27 11.64 2.23
CA THR A 83 -10.76 10.81 1.13
C THR A 83 -9.88 9.59 0.99
N MET A 84 -10.45 8.51 0.48
CA MET A 84 -9.74 7.25 0.30
C MET A 84 -10.26 6.58 -0.96
N ASN A 85 -9.42 6.48 -1.97
CA ASN A 85 -9.78 5.93 -3.27
C ASN A 85 -8.94 4.70 -3.60
N LEU A 86 -9.61 3.59 -3.90
CA LEU A 86 -8.94 2.41 -4.43
C LEU A 86 -8.65 2.65 -5.92
N VAL A 87 -7.38 2.66 -6.29
CA VAL A 87 -6.97 2.94 -7.68
C VAL A 87 -6.55 1.70 -8.45
N GLU A 88 -6.14 0.65 -7.77
CA GLU A 88 -5.76 -0.60 -8.42
C GLU A 88 -5.77 -1.75 -7.43
N VAL A 89 -6.12 -2.92 -7.91
CA VAL A 89 -5.85 -4.19 -7.24
C VAL A 89 -4.97 -4.99 -8.19
N PHE A 90 -3.78 -5.37 -7.74
CA PHE A 90 -2.87 -6.11 -8.61
C PHE A 90 -2.34 -7.36 -7.91
N SER A 91 -1.99 -8.32 -8.74
CA SER A 91 -1.49 -9.62 -8.31
C SER A 91 -0.03 -9.74 -8.76
N VAL A 92 0.83 -10.14 -7.85
CA VAL A 92 2.25 -10.26 -8.13
C VAL A 92 2.85 -11.44 -7.36
N VAL A 93 3.78 -12.13 -8.01
CA VAL A 93 4.61 -13.15 -7.38
C VAL A 93 6.05 -12.66 -7.50
N PRO A 94 6.57 -11.96 -6.47
CA PRO A 94 7.96 -11.52 -6.50
C PRO A 94 8.91 -12.71 -6.56
N PRO A 95 10.08 -12.59 -7.20
CA PRO A 95 11.04 -13.68 -7.25
C PRO A 95 11.42 -14.18 -5.85
N GLY A 96 11.28 -15.49 -5.64
CA GLY A 96 11.61 -16.13 -4.35
C GLY A 96 10.59 -15.89 -3.25
N GLU A 97 9.45 -15.30 -3.56
CA GLU A 97 8.42 -14.99 -2.59
C GLU A 97 7.08 -15.62 -2.93
N SER A 98 6.16 -15.52 -1.96
CA SER A 98 4.80 -15.99 -2.10
C SER A 98 3.96 -15.05 -2.96
N TRP A 99 2.79 -15.52 -3.35
CA TRP A 99 1.82 -14.73 -4.08
C TRP A 99 1.28 -13.58 -3.24
N HIS A 100 1.31 -12.37 -3.78
CA HIS A 100 0.78 -11.16 -3.14
C HIS A 100 -0.36 -10.59 -3.96
N LEU A 101 -1.44 -10.23 -3.28
CA LEU A 101 -2.54 -9.45 -3.83
C LEU A 101 -2.54 -8.10 -3.12
N ALA A 102 -2.37 -7.03 -3.88
CA ALA A 102 -2.20 -5.70 -3.33
C ALA A 102 -3.38 -4.78 -3.66
N PHE A 103 -3.92 -4.14 -2.62
CA PHE A 103 -4.93 -3.10 -2.74
C PHE A 103 -4.23 -1.75 -2.62
N GLN A 104 -4.17 -1.00 -3.72
CA GLN A 104 -3.51 0.29 -3.78
C GLN A 104 -4.52 1.41 -3.62
N TYR A 105 -4.36 2.17 -2.53
CA TYR A 105 -5.17 3.34 -2.23
C TYR A 105 -4.39 4.63 -2.47
N ILE A 106 -5.13 5.68 -2.83
CA ILE A 106 -4.69 7.07 -2.73
C ILE A 106 -5.52 7.69 -1.62
N VAL A 107 -4.85 8.31 -0.66
CA VAL A 107 -5.48 8.84 0.56
C VAL A 107 -5.10 10.30 0.75
N GLU A 108 -6.10 11.18 0.76
CA GLU A 108 -5.94 12.56 1.22
C GLU A 108 -6.11 12.56 2.73
N LEU A 109 -5.15 13.10 3.47
CA LEU A 109 -5.21 13.17 4.93
C LEU A 109 -6.01 14.37 5.41
N LYS A 110 -6.75 14.23 6.51
CA LYS A 110 -7.47 15.32 7.16
C LYS A 110 -6.54 16.34 7.79
N ALA A 111 -5.41 15.89 8.30
CA ALA A 111 -4.45 16.70 9.03
C ALA A 111 -3.04 16.17 8.76
N PRO A 112 -1.98 16.93 9.09
CA PRO A 112 -0.62 16.46 8.95
C PRO A 112 -0.40 15.16 9.74
N ALA A 113 0.34 14.23 9.13
CA ALA A 113 0.71 12.99 9.80
C ALA A 113 1.68 13.28 10.95
N LYS A 114 1.59 12.45 12.00
CA LYS A 114 2.48 12.49 13.16
C LYS A 114 3.19 11.16 13.27
N LYS A 115 4.40 11.14 13.79
CA LYS A 115 5.17 9.91 13.89
C LYS A 115 4.44 8.85 14.70
N GLY A 116 4.13 7.73 14.06
CA GLY A 116 3.69 6.52 14.73
C GLY A 116 4.89 5.74 15.28
N ALA A 117 4.62 4.55 15.82
CA ALA A 117 5.67 3.69 16.32
C ALA A 117 6.65 3.29 15.20
N ASN A 118 7.94 3.34 15.49
CA ASN A 118 9.02 2.96 14.56
C ASN A 118 9.13 3.83 13.31
N ILE A 119 8.53 4.99 13.30
CA ILE A 119 8.71 6.00 12.24
C ILE A 119 9.79 6.97 12.69
N LYS A 120 10.87 7.02 11.91
CA LYS A 120 12.01 7.90 12.20
C LYS A 120 11.71 9.33 11.81
N ASP A 121 11.08 9.54 10.66
CA ASP A 121 10.78 10.87 10.12
C ASP A 121 9.60 10.80 9.17
N ILE A 122 8.96 11.94 8.93
CA ILE A 122 7.90 12.13 7.96
C ILE A 122 8.30 13.28 7.06
N LYS A 123 8.22 13.07 5.74
CA LYS A 123 8.62 14.07 4.75
C LYS A 123 7.45 14.48 3.89
N ASP A 124 7.23 15.78 3.78
CA ASP A 124 6.28 16.38 2.84
C ASP A 124 7.05 16.83 1.61
N ILE A 125 6.74 16.24 0.45
CA ILE A 125 7.45 16.60 -0.77
C ILE A 125 6.49 17.00 -1.88
N GLU A 126 6.98 17.84 -2.77
CA GLU A 126 6.29 18.15 -4.02
C GLU A 126 6.26 16.91 -4.92
N GLN A 127 5.22 16.75 -5.72
CA GLN A 127 5.13 15.61 -6.64
C GLN A 127 6.31 15.52 -7.60
N ARG A 128 6.84 16.67 -8.02
CA ARG A 128 8.02 16.74 -8.89
C ARG A 128 9.31 16.26 -8.21
N GLN A 129 9.32 16.17 -6.89
CA GLN A 129 10.48 15.75 -6.10
C GLN A 129 10.43 14.29 -5.68
N LEU A 130 9.46 13.52 -6.18
CA LEU A 130 9.35 12.11 -5.86
C LEU A 130 10.67 11.38 -6.09
N PRO A 131 11.15 10.61 -5.11
CA PRO A 131 12.32 9.77 -5.32
C PRO A 131 12.04 8.69 -6.36
N ARG A 132 13.09 8.07 -6.85
CA ARG A 132 12.99 7.02 -7.85
C ARG A 132 12.13 5.85 -7.40
N MET A 133 12.24 5.51 -6.12
CA MET A 133 11.49 4.44 -5.47
C MET A 133 10.95 4.92 -4.14
N VAL A 134 9.72 4.53 -3.82
CA VAL A 134 9.16 4.62 -2.47
C VAL A 134 8.69 3.21 -2.11
N GLY A 135 9.40 2.54 -1.21
CA GLY A 135 9.18 1.12 -0.99
C GLY A 135 9.35 0.35 -2.29
N TRP A 136 8.38 -0.46 -2.64
CA TRP A 136 8.38 -1.21 -3.90
C TRP A 136 7.75 -0.46 -5.08
N LEU A 137 7.25 0.76 -4.87
CA LEU A 137 6.65 1.55 -5.94
C LEU A 137 7.68 2.40 -6.65
N ARG A 138 7.67 2.36 -7.98
CA ARG A 138 8.48 3.26 -8.81
C ARG A 138 7.79 4.61 -8.89
N ARG A 139 8.58 5.65 -9.13
CA ARG A 139 8.05 7.00 -9.38
C ARG A 139 6.98 7.00 -10.46
N SER A 140 7.17 6.26 -11.55
CA SER A 140 6.22 6.18 -12.65
C SER A 140 4.88 5.57 -12.21
N ASP A 141 4.90 4.56 -11.33
CA ASP A 141 3.69 3.96 -10.80
C ASP A 141 2.93 4.96 -9.91
N ILE A 142 3.65 5.66 -9.05
CA ILE A 142 3.07 6.65 -8.17
C ILE A 142 2.37 7.75 -8.98
N LYS A 143 3.05 8.27 -10.01
CA LYS A 143 2.48 9.30 -10.89
C LYS A 143 1.23 8.79 -11.62
N ARG A 144 1.25 7.55 -12.07
CA ARG A 144 0.10 6.92 -12.73
C ARG A 144 -1.09 6.84 -11.78
N TYR A 145 -0.87 6.42 -10.55
CA TYR A 145 -1.92 6.34 -9.54
C TYR A 145 -2.48 7.72 -9.18
N LEU A 146 -1.62 8.73 -9.05
CA LEU A 146 -2.05 10.10 -8.78
C LEU A 146 -2.95 10.63 -9.91
N THR A 147 -2.59 10.37 -11.15
CA THR A 147 -3.41 10.73 -12.31
C THR A 147 -4.76 10.03 -12.29
N LEU A 148 -4.78 8.72 -12.01
CA LEU A 148 -6.01 7.95 -11.92
C LEU A 148 -6.96 8.49 -10.83
N ALA A 149 -6.40 8.98 -9.74
CA ALA A 149 -7.19 9.55 -8.65
C ALA A 149 -7.56 11.02 -8.86
N GLY A 150 -7.09 11.65 -9.94
CA GLY A 150 -7.32 13.07 -10.19
C GLY A 150 -6.57 13.98 -9.23
N ALA A 151 -5.44 13.50 -8.68
CA ALA A 151 -4.68 14.20 -7.65
C ALA A 151 -3.36 14.79 -8.15
N ASP A 152 -3.10 14.71 -9.42
CA ASP A 152 -1.88 15.23 -10.06
C ASP A 152 -1.97 16.71 -10.43
#